data_b1c1d3d1cf2f7bef6dd76a23f2da622a
#
_entry.id   b1c1d3d1cf2f7bef6dd76a23f2da622a
#
_cell.length_a   1.000
_cell.length_b   1.000
_cell.length_c   1.000
_cell.angle_alpha   90.00
_cell.angle_beta   90.00
_cell.angle_gamma   90.00
#
_symmetry.space_group_name_H-M   'P 1'
#
loop_
_entity.id
_entity.type
_entity.pdbx_description
1 polymer ?
#
loop_
_entity_poly.entity_id
_entity_poly.type
_entity_poly.pdbx_seq_one_letter_code
_entity_poly.pdbx_strand_id
1 'polypeptide(L)'
;TTVLFGCDLSTTFLPSGYAVESANLEFYLSDFPFGTPVVGAWENTQHGWTEDGATWATYDGTNTWNSVGAKGSERSSLLDSVSIGSGYTSSSSVNWNVTLAVQNAMRNNHSADFILGIVGAGSGQIRDVLFHPGTAAEAKRPELSFVYVPGSNAIPTEPVPVTPLNGTWSIAPGINPEPVHRPTMNWTHSSSVGISGYAVQMDTSNSFDSNDMMIETSWSNSGFNLANDSFTPTN
;
A
#
# COMPACT_ATOMS: atom_id res chain seq x y z
N THR A 1 -5.84 -18.68 14.58
CA THR A 1 -7.04 -17.83 14.44
C THR A 1 -6.72 -16.67 13.51
N THR A 2 -7.65 -16.31 12.67
CA THR A 2 -7.61 -15.16 11.77
C THR A 2 -8.84 -14.30 12.06
N VAL A 3 -8.68 -12.99 12.11
CA VAL A 3 -9.78 -12.03 12.24
C VAL A 3 -9.83 -11.21 10.97
N LEU A 4 -11.02 -11.01 10.45
CA LEU A 4 -11.28 -10.14 9.31
C LEU A 4 -11.97 -8.86 9.79
N PHE A 5 -11.61 -7.76 9.21
CA PHE A 5 -12.22 -6.47 9.46
C PHE A 5 -12.26 -5.68 8.15
N GLY A 6 -13.40 -5.12 7.82
CA GLY A 6 -13.57 -4.26 6.66
C GLY A 6 -14.23 -2.95 7.04
N CYS A 7 -13.77 -1.88 6.43
CA CYS A 7 -14.35 -0.55 6.55
C CYS A 7 -14.60 0.02 5.15
N ASP A 8 -15.87 0.27 4.85
CA ASP A 8 -16.24 0.89 3.59
C ASP A 8 -15.82 2.37 3.59
N LEU A 9 -14.83 2.67 2.78
CA LEU A 9 -14.33 4.03 2.57
C LEU A 9 -14.85 4.67 1.28
N SER A 10 -15.68 3.97 0.51
CA SER A 10 -16.19 4.45 -0.77
C SER A 10 -17.03 5.73 -0.65
N THR A 11 -17.61 5.98 0.52
CA THR A 11 -18.37 7.19 0.83
C THR A 11 -17.58 8.23 1.64
N THR A 12 -16.34 7.91 2.00
CA THR A 12 -15.48 8.79 2.77
C THR A 12 -14.74 9.73 1.83
N PHE A 13 -15.17 10.97 1.80
CA PHE A 13 -14.52 11.99 0.96
C PHE A 13 -13.38 12.66 1.72
N LEU A 14 -12.17 12.44 1.24
CA LEU A 14 -11.10 13.38 1.56
C LEU A 14 -11.40 14.69 0.83
N PRO A 15 -11.28 15.84 1.50
CA PRO A 15 -11.35 17.11 0.80
C PRO A 15 -10.31 17.14 -0.32
N SER A 16 -10.65 17.79 -1.43
CA SER A 16 -9.71 17.92 -2.55
C SER A 16 -8.40 18.56 -2.07
N GLY A 17 -7.27 17.95 -2.43
CA GLY A 17 -5.96 18.39 -1.99
C GLY A 17 -5.53 17.91 -0.60
N TYR A 18 -6.26 16.98 0.01
CA TYR A 18 -5.85 16.33 1.25
C TYR A 18 -5.33 14.90 0.99
N ALA A 19 -4.45 14.45 1.86
CA ALA A 19 -3.92 13.08 1.83
C ALA A 19 -3.95 12.47 3.24
N VAL A 20 -4.09 11.16 3.34
CA VAL A 20 -3.99 10.44 4.61
C VAL A 20 -2.53 10.50 5.07
N GLU A 21 -2.29 11.10 6.23
CA GLU A 21 -0.99 11.16 6.88
C GLU A 21 -0.70 9.90 7.69
N SER A 22 -1.69 9.47 8.46
CA SER A 22 -1.59 8.27 9.29
C SER A 22 -2.94 7.60 9.45
N ALA A 23 -2.94 6.28 9.62
CA ALA A 23 -4.12 5.51 9.94
C ALA A 23 -3.78 4.39 10.93
N ASN A 24 -4.66 4.19 11.90
CA ASN A 24 -4.54 3.18 12.94
C ASN A 24 -5.80 2.32 12.98
N LEU A 25 -5.60 1.02 13.09
CA LEU A 25 -6.63 0.04 13.35
C LEU A 25 -6.54 -0.38 14.80
N GLU A 26 -7.58 -0.11 15.58
CA GLU A 26 -7.67 -0.42 17.00
C GLU A 26 -8.65 -1.54 17.28
N PHE A 27 -8.22 -2.50 18.08
CA PHE A 27 -9.06 -3.56 18.61
C PHE A 27 -8.90 -3.67 20.13
N TYR A 28 -9.97 -4.03 20.83
CA TYR A 28 -9.95 -4.26 22.24
C TYR A 28 -9.93 -5.76 22.56
N LEU A 29 -9.04 -6.18 23.43
CA LEU A 29 -8.98 -7.55 23.90
C LEU A 29 -10.24 -7.88 24.72
N SER A 30 -10.89 -9.00 24.40
CA SER A 30 -12.03 -9.49 25.16
C SER A 30 -11.62 -10.46 26.27
N ASP A 31 -10.43 -11.04 26.14
CA ASP A 31 -9.85 -11.93 27.14
C ASP A 31 -8.34 -11.70 27.27
N PHE A 32 -7.76 -12.18 28.35
CA PHE A 32 -6.33 -12.09 28.61
C PHE A 32 -5.58 -13.08 27.70
N PRO A 33 -4.64 -12.63 26.89
CA PRO A 33 -3.85 -13.53 26.04
C PRO A 33 -2.93 -14.39 26.91
N PHE A 34 -2.86 -15.66 26.62
CA PHE A 34 -1.91 -16.56 27.26
C PHE A 34 -0.61 -16.60 26.44
N GLY A 35 0.52 -16.32 27.09
CA GLY A 35 1.81 -16.16 26.42
C GLY A 35 2.03 -14.75 25.89
N THR A 36 2.95 -14.61 24.96
CA THR A 36 3.25 -13.33 24.29
C THR A 36 3.07 -13.47 22.76
N PRO A 37 1.82 -13.60 22.27
CA PRO A 37 1.59 -13.69 20.85
C PRO A 37 2.00 -12.39 20.14
N VAL A 38 2.55 -12.54 18.94
CA VAL A 38 2.76 -11.42 18.02
C VAL A 38 1.65 -11.46 16.98
N VAL A 39 0.80 -10.46 17.00
CA VAL A 39 -0.33 -10.33 16.07
C VAL A 39 0.03 -9.32 14.99
N GLY A 40 0.00 -9.76 13.75
CA GLY A 40 0.21 -8.90 12.58
C GLY A 40 -1.08 -8.46 11.95
N ALA A 41 -1.01 -7.34 11.24
CA ALA A 41 -2.04 -6.82 10.37
C ALA A 41 -1.56 -6.83 8.91
N TRP A 42 -2.41 -7.29 8.01
CA TRP A 42 -2.22 -7.27 6.56
C TRP A 42 -3.41 -6.61 5.89
N GLU A 43 -3.20 -5.97 4.78
CA GLU A 43 -4.30 -5.62 3.88
C GLU A 43 -4.84 -6.91 3.26
N ASN A 44 -6.17 -7.06 3.27
CA ASN A 44 -6.85 -8.13 2.56
C ASN A 44 -7.05 -7.72 1.10
N THR A 45 -6.36 -8.38 0.20
CA THR A 45 -6.47 -8.11 -1.25
C THR A 45 -7.67 -8.80 -1.89
N GLN A 46 -8.40 -9.63 -1.13
CA GLN A 46 -9.65 -10.27 -1.55
C GLN A 46 -10.84 -9.39 -1.18
N HIS A 47 -11.16 -8.42 -2.03
CA HIS A 47 -12.19 -7.40 -1.78
C HIS A 47 -13.64 -7.89 -1.90
N GLY A 48 -13.88 -9.13 -2.22
CA GLY A 48 -15.24 -9.69 -2.35
C GLY A 48 -15.70 -10.49 -1.14
N TRP A 49 -15.00 -10.42 0.00
CA TRP A 49 -15.40 -11.14 1.20
C TRP A 49 -16.64 -10.52 1.84
N THR A 50 -17.42 -11.37 2.52
CA THR A 50 -18.63 -10.92 3.24
C THR A 50 -18.60 -11.40 4.68
N GLU A 51 -19.10 -10.59 5.60
CA GLU A 51 -19.09 -10.91 7.03
C GLU A 51 -19.84 -12.22 7.32
N ASP A 52 -21.02 -12.40 6.73
CA ASP A 52 -21.84 -13.59 6.93
C ASP A 52 -21.34 -14.83 6.17
N GLY A 53 -20.58 -14.64 5.10
CA GLY A 53 -20.09 -15.71 4.25
C GLY A 53 -18.65 -16.15 4.54
N ALA A 54 -17.89 -15.32 5.26
CA ALA A 54 -16.50 -15.62 5.55
C ALA A 54 -16.38 -16.73 6.61
N THR A 55 -15.75 -17.81 6.21
CA THR A 55 -15.45 -18.96 7.07
C THR A 55 -13.96 -19.26 7.02
N TRP A 56 -13.53 -20.31 7.71
CA TRP A 56 -12.15 -20.80 7.57
C TRP A 56 -11.80 -21.21 6.13
N ALA A 57 -12.76 -21.68 5.37
CA ALA A 57 -12.57 -22.22 4.02
C ALA A 57 -12.96 -21.24 2.91
N THR A 58 -13.98 -20.41 3.14
CA THR A 58 -14.57 -19.53 2.12
C THR A 58 -14.50 -18.07 2.53
N TYR A 59 -14.46 -17.15 1.55
CA TYR A 59 -14.46 -15.71 1.85
C TYR A 59 -15.85 -15.05 1.70
N ASP A 60 -16.78 -15.69 0.98
CA ASP A 60 -18.13 -15.17 0.70
C ASP A 60 -19.23 -16.22 0.86
N GLY A 61 -18.93 -17.36 1.50
CA GLY A 61 -19.83 -18.50 1.65
C GLY A 61 -19.81 -19.49 0.49
N THR A 62 -19.24 -19.13 -0.65
CA THR A 62 -19.19 -19.96 -1.88
C THR A 62 -17.76 -20.17 -2.36
N ASN A 63 -17.02 -19.09 -2.50
CA ASN A 63 -15.67 -19.09 -3.05
C ASN A 63 -14.64 -19.32 -1.94
N THR A 64 -13.64 -20.16 -2.22
CA THR A 64 -12.60 -20.50 -1.24
C THR A 64 -11.50 -19.47 -1.20
N TRP A 65 -10.92 -19.28 -0.01
CA TRP A 65 -9.64 -18.59 0.12
C TRP A 65 -8.57 -19.28 -0.71
N ASN A 66 -7.60 -18.53 -1.19
CA ASN A 66 -6.43 -19.09 -1.86
C ASN A 66 -5.67 -20.03 -0.91
N SER A 67 -5.62 -19.69 0.37
CA SER A 67 -5.18 -20.57 1.43
C SER A 67 -6.14 -20.49 2.61
N VAL A 68 -6.55 -21.65 3.14
CA VAL A 68 -7.51 -21.70 4.24
C VAL A 68 -7.14 -20.81 5.40
N GLY A 69 -8.12 -20.10 5.93
CA GLY A 69 -7.92 -19.12 7.00
C GLY A 69 -7.30 -17.82 6.52
N ALA A 70 -7.45 -17.48 5.23
CA ALA A 70 -6.93 -16.28 4.61
C ALA A 70 -5.42 -16.11 4.87
N LYS A 71 -4.62 -17.12 4.54
CA LYS A 71 -3.17 -17.15 4.82
C LYS A 71 -2.32 -17.18 3.54
N GLY A 72 -2.94 -17.10 2.39
CA GLY A 72 -2.31 -17.12 1.09
C GLY A 72 -2.05 -15.73 0.51
N SER A 73 -2.21 -15.60 -0.80
CA SER A 73 -2.04 -14.37 -1.55
C SER A 73 -3.11 -13.30 -1.26
N GLU A 74 -4.11 -13.65 -0.46
CA GLU A 74 -5.09 -12.69 0.09
C GLU A 74 -4.43 -11.66 1.01
N ARG A 75 -3.29 -12.00 1.59
CA ARG A 75 -2.50 -11.09 2.43
C ARG A 75 -1.52 -10.31 1.57
N SER A 76 -1.54 -9.01 1.74
CA SER A 76 -0.44 -8.15 1.27
C SER A 76 0.86 -8.44 2.03
N SER A 77 1.87 -7.61 1.86
CA SER A 77 2.98 -7.54 2.81
C SER A 77 2.46 -7.16 4.20
N LEU A 78 3.15 -7.62 5.25
CA LEU A 78 2.84 -7.26 6.63
C LEU A 78 2.89 -5.73 6.79
N LEU A 79 1.78 -5.15 7.24
CA LEU A 79 1.69 -3.70 7.48
C LEU A 79 2.33 -3.34 8.81
N ASP A 80 1.96 -4.05 9.87
CA ASP A 80 2.47 -3.84 11.23
C ASP A 80 2.28 -5.09 12.08
N SER A 81 2.97 -5.16 13.22
CA SER A 81 2.82 -6.27 14.18
C SER A 81 3.03 -5.81 15.62
N VAL A 82 2.18 -6.31 16.51
CA VAL A 82 2.20 -5.96 17.93
C VAL A 82 2.38 -7.21 18.78
N SER A 83 3.32 -7.17 19.72
CA SER A 83 3.51 -8.21 20.73
C SER A 83 2.57 -7.95 21.90
N ILE A 84 1.64 -8.86 22.14
CA ILE A 84 0.63 -8.75 23.19
C ILE A 84 1.12 -9.56 24.40
N GLY A 85 1.77 -8.92 25.35
CA GLY A 85 2.40 -9.54 26.51
C GLY A 85 1.70 -9.23 27.84
N SER A 86 2.41 -9.45 28.95
CA SER A 86 1.88 -9.36 30.32
C SER A 86 1.40 -7.96 30.76
N GLY A 87 1.71 -6.93 29.97
CA GLY A 87 1.19 -5.56 30.20
C GLY A 87 -0.24 -5.33 29.71
N TYR A 88 -0.78 -6.27 28.94
CA TYR A 88 -2.15 -6.20 28.43
C TYR A 88 -3.12 -6.92 29.36
N THR A 89 -4.33 -6.41 29.44
CA THR A 89 -5.45 -6.98 30.21
C THR A 89 -6.65 -7.19 29.29
N SER A 90 -7.66 -7.93 29.74
CA SER A 90 -8.96 -7.91 29.10
C SER A 90 -9.48 -6.47 29.09
N SER A 91 -9.78 -5.92 27.95
CA SER A 91 -10.14 -4.51 27.69
C SER A 91 -8.98 -3.58 27.33
N SER A 92 -7.74 -4.05 27.28
CA SER A 92 -6.67 -3.26 26.68
C SER A 92 -6.90 -3.12 25.19
N SER A 93 -6.61 -1.94 24.64
CA SER A 93 -6.58 -1.73 23.20
C SER A 93 -5.24 -2.17 22.61
N VAL A 94 -5.29 -2.63 21.39
CA VAL A 94 -4.13 -2.99 20.56
C VAL A 94 -4.27 -2.22 19.26
N ASN A 95 -3.20 -1.54 18.83
CA ASN A 95 -3.20 -0.67 17.67
C ASN A 95 -2.18 -1.14 16.66
N TRP A 96 -2.57 -1.12 15.37
CA TRP A 96 -1.69 -1.37 14.24
C TRP A 96 -1.68 -0.17 13.31
N ASN A 97 -0.49 0.20 12.84
CA ASN A 97 -0.36 1.19 11.78
C ASN A 97 -0.78 0.57 10.44
N VAL A 98 -1.83 1.11 9.87
CA VAL A 98 -2.41 0.63 8.60
C VAL A 98 -2.46 1.72 7.53
N THR A 99 -1.64 2.74 7.67
CA THR A 99 -1.61 3.94 6.82
C THR A 99 -1.57 3.58 5.34
N LEU A 100 -0.68 2.67 4.96
CA LEU A 100 -0.51 2.30 3.55
C LEU A 100 -1.78 1.68 2.95
N ALA A 101 -2.43 0.78 3.69
CA ALA A 101 -3.66 0.14 3.23
C ALA A 101 -4.82 1.14 3.08
N VAL A 102 -4.96 2.08 4.01
CA VAL A 102 -5.98 3.14 3.91
C VAL A 102 -5.70 4.08 2.74
N GLN A 103 -4.45 4.45 2.53
CA GLN A 103 -4.05 5.24 1.35
C GLN A 103 -4.37 4.51 0.04
N ASN A 104 -4.10 3.20 -0.02
CA ASN A 104 -4.43 2.37 -1.19
C ASN A 104 -5.95 2.28 -1.41
N ALA A 105 -6.71 2.01 -0.36
CA ALA A 105 -8.16 1.91 -0.43
C ALA A 105 -8.80 3.21 -0.95
N MET A 106 -8.38 4.36 -0.42
CA MET A 106 -8.88 5.66 -0.85
C MET A 106 -8.47 6.02 -2.28
N ARG A 107 -7.24 5.67 -2.69
CA ARG A 107 -6.76 5.90 -4.06
C ARG A 107 -7.55 5.10 -5.09
N ASN A 108 -7.91 3.87 -4.73
CA ASN A 108 -8.58 2.94 -5.63
C ASN A 108 -10.10 2.90 -5.43
N ASN A 109 -10.63 3.73 -4.54
CA ASN A 109 -12.06 3.86 -4.23
C ASN A 109 -12.71 2.51 -3.84
N HIS A 110 -12.09 1.78 -2.93
CA HIS A 110 -12.62 0.53 -2.39
C HIS A 110 -12.57 0.52 -0.84
N SER A 111 -13.12 -0.52 -0.23
CA SER A 111 -13.05 -0.74 1.21
C SER A 111 -11.61 -0.92 1.67
N ALA A 112 -11.30 -0.48 2.89
CA ALA A 112 -10.09 -0.87 3.59
C ALA A 112 -10.37 -2.18 4.34
N ASP A 113 -9.84 -3.27 3.82
CA ASP A 113 -10.05 -4.62 4.32
C ASP A 113 -8.77 -5.15 4.97
N PHE A 114 -8.91 -5.73 6.16
CA PHE A 114 -7.76 -6.17 6.95
C PHE A 114 -7.88 -7.62 7.39
N ILE A 115 -6.74 -8.27 7.48
CA ILE A 115 -6.57 -9.60 8.08
C ILE A 115 -5.67 -9.43 9.30
N LEU A 116 -6.13 -9.83 10.47
CA LEU A 116 -5.31 -9.95 11.67
C LEU A 116 -5.00 -11.43 11.94
N GLY A 117 -3.78 -11.74 12.33
CA GLY A 117 -3.39 -13.11 12.61
C GLY A 117 -2.06 -13.21 13.36
N ILE A 118 -1.77 -14.38 13.88
CA ILE A 118 -0.51 -14.65 14.58
C ILE A 118 0.63 -14.70 13.57
N VAL A 119 1.64 -13.86 13.77
CA VAL A 119 2.88 -13.83 12.96
C VAL A 119 3.94 -14.72 13.59
N GLY A 120 4.02 -14.76 14.90
CA GLY A 120 5.02 -15.50 15.65
C GLY A 120 4.56 -15.81 17.06
N ALA A 121 5.16 -16.85 17.61
CA ALA A 121 5.03 -17.19 19.01
C ALA A 121 6.15 -16.47 19.78
N GLY A 122 5.77 -15.58 20.66
CA GLY A 122 6.65 -15.15 21.73
C GLY A 122 6.95 -16.31 22.70
N SER A 123 7.44 -16.05 23.89
CA SER A 123 7.67 -17.08 24.89
C SER A 123 6.36 -17.68 25.43
N GLY A 124 6.30 -18.98 25.55
CA GLY A 124 5.16 -19.72 26.12
C GLY A 124 4.23 -20.35 25.10
N GLN A 125 3.25 -21.11 25.59
CA GLN A 125 2.19 -21.68 24.75
C GLN A 125 1.21 -20.59 24.36
N ILE A 126 1.05 -20.31 23.07
CA ILE A 126 0.05 -19.37 22.56
C ILE A 126 -1.29 -20.06 22.52
N ARG A 127 -2.26 -19.47 23.18
CA ARG A 127 -3.68 -19.73 22.98
C ARG A 127 -4.26 -18.65 22.07
N ASP A 128 -5.54 -18.74 21.82
CA ASP A 128 -6.24 -17.76 21.00
C ASP A 128 -6.12 -16.34 21.59
N VAL A 129 -5.96 -15.37 20.71
CA VAL A 129 -6.13 -13.95 21.04
C VAL A 129 -7.57 -13.61 20.66
N LEU A 130 -8.34 -13.16 21.63
CA LEU A 130 -9.74 -12.84 21.43
C LEU A 130 -9.94 -11.32 21.51
N PHE A 131 -10.65 -10.81 20.52
CA PHE A 131 -11.02 -9.40 20.44
C PHE A 131 -12.53 -9.22 20.62
N HIS A 132 -12.95 -8.05 21.05
CA HIS A 132 -14.35 -7.68 21.04
C HIS A 132 -14.84 -7.58 19.58
N PRO A 133 -16.06 -8.09 19.29
CA PRO A 133 -16.63 -8.01 17.94
C PRO A 133 -17.18 -6.60 17.65
N GLY A 134 -17.48 -6.32 16.39
CA GLY A 134 -18.11 -5.07 15.95
C GLY A 134 -19.48 -4.79 16.60
N THR A 135 -20.14 -5.83 17.14
CA THR A 135 -21.40 -5.72 17.90
C THR A 135 -21.23 -5.40 19.38
N ALA A 136 -19.99 -5.27 19.87
CA ALA A 136 -19.72 -4.90 21.27
C ALA A 136 -20.26 -3.49 21.60
N ALA A 137 -20.22 -3.13 22.91
CA ALA A 137 -20.48 -1.77 23.33
C ALA A 137 -19.57 -0.78 22.58
N GLU A 138 -20.08 0.40 22.24
CA GLU A 138 -19.43 1.37 21.36
C GLU A 138 -17.95 1.63 21.74
N ALA A 139 -17.67 1.79 23.02
CA ALA A 139 -16.32 2.02 23.54
C ALA A 139 -15.34 0.82 23.38
N LYS A 140 -15.78 -0.31 22.83
CA LYS A 140 -14.96 -1.52 22.65
C LYS A 140 -15.08 -2.12 21.25
N ARG A 141 -15.72 -1.43 20.34
CA ARG A 141 -15.78 -1.86 18.95
C ARG A 141 -14.42 -1.66 18.29
N PRO A 142 -14.07 -2.52 17.32
CA PRO A 142 -12.97 -2.21 16.44
C PRO A 142 -13.15 -0.85 15.78
N GLU A 143 -12.08 -0.08 15.72
CA GLU A 143 -12.10 1.26 15.14
C GLU A 143 -10.98 1.44 14.14
N LEU A 144 -11.29 2.00 12.98
CA LEU A 144 -10.33 2.53 12.03
C LEU A 144 -10.34 4.06 12.13
N SER A 145 -9.25 4.61 12.63
CA SER A 145 -9.04 6.05 12.69
C SER A 145 -7.94 6.48 11.74
N PHE A 146 -8.07 7.67 11.14
CA PHE A 146 -7.01 8.23 10.32
C PHE A 146 -6.95 9.75 10.42
N VAL A 147 -5.75 10.27 10.27
CA VAL A 147 -5.47 11.70 10.18
C VAL A 147 -5.22 12.03 8.72
N TYR A 148 -5.86 13.07 8.23
CA TYR A 148 -5.58 13.62 6.92
C TYR A 148 -5.11 15.07 7.05
N VAL A 149 -4.16 15.42 6.22
CA VAL A 149 -3.56 16.74 6.19
C VAL A 149 -3.77 17.35 4.81
N PRO A 150 -3.77 18.67 4.71
CA PRO A 150 -3.62 19.30 3.40
C PRO A 150 -2.40 18.66 2.74
N GLY A 151 -2.63 17.88 1.68
CA GLY A 151 -1.53 17.44 0.87
C GLY A 151 -0.82 18.72 0.42
N SER A 152 0.47 18.79 0.59
CA SER A 152 1.28 19.77 -0.09
C SER A 152 1.21 19.59 -1.62
N ASN A 153 0.29 18.77 -2.05
CA ASN A 153 0.08 18.24 -3.38
C ASN A 153 -1.36 18.46 -3.80
N ALA A 154 -1.62 19.60 -4.23
CA ALA A 154 -2.07 19.63 -5.62
C ALA A 154 -1.44 18.47 -6.38
N ILE A 155 -2.24 17.72 -7.19
CA ILE A 155 -1.76 16.80 -8.22
C ILE A 155 -0.33 17.20 -8.55
N PRO A 156 0.66 16.27 -8.44
CA PRO A 156 2.04 16.61 -8.76
C PRO A 156 2.02 17.42 -10.04
N THR A 157 2.57 18.61 -10.04
CA THR A 157 2.62 19.38 -11.28
C THR A 157 3.32 18.49 -12.28
N GLU A 158 2.86 18.56 -13.51
CA GLU A 158 3.50 17.87 -14.62
C GLU A 158 5.01 17.99 -14.47
N PRO A 159 5.76 16.87 -14.49
CA PRO A 159 7.21 16.91 -14.37
C PRO A 159 7.79 17.80 -15.46
N VAL A 160 8.58 18.77 -15.08
CA VAL A 160 9.24 19.65 -16.06
C VAL A 160 10.55 19.02 -16.46
N PRO A 161 10.74 18.59 -17.72
CA PRO A 161 12.00 18.06 -18.18
C PRO A 161 13.11 19.10 -18.04
N VAL A 162 14.21 18.72 -17.41
CA VAL A 162 15.38 19.57 -17.24
C VAL A 162 16.46 19.20 -18.26
N THR A 163 16.70 17.91 -18.45
CA THR A 163 17.63 17.39 -19.43
C THR A 163 17.12 16.08 -20.02
N PRO A 164 17.41 15.78 -21.27
CA PRO A 164 17.91 16.68 -22.28
C PRO A 164 16.91 17.76 -22.65
N LEU A 165 17.38 18.94 -23.00
CA LEU A 165 16.51 20.00 -23.51
C LEU A 165 15.95 19.60 -24.87
N ASN A 166 14.69 19.93 -25.10
CA ASN A 166 14.02 19.65 -26.38
C ASN A 166 14.88 20.16 -27.56
N GLY A 167 15.11 19.30 -28.54
CA GLY A 167 15.91 19.62 -29.73
C GLY A 167 17.43 19.60 -29.54
N THR A 168 17.96 19.21 -28.39
CA THR A 168 19.42 19.12 -28.16
C THR A 168 20.02 17.79 -28.66
N TRP A 169 19.20 16.90 -29.16
CA TRP A 169 19.62 15.62 -29.74
C TRP A 169 19.84 15.75 -31.22
N SER A 170 20.99 16.27 -31.64
CA SER A 170 21.48 16.01 -32.99
C SER A 170 22.64 15.01 -32.88
N ILE A 171 22.39 13.80 -33.34
CA ILE A 171 23.49 12.92 -33.72
C ILE A 171 24.18 13.61 -34.88
N ALA A 172 25.42 14.04 -34.69
CA ALA A 172 26.19 14.57 -35.81
C ALA A 172 26.35 13.44 -36.85
N PRO A 173 25.89 13.62 -38.09
CA PRO A 173 25.99 12.58 -39.10
C PRO A 173 27.47 12.28 -39.38
N GLY A 174 27.91 11.05 -39.20
CA GLY A 174 29.16 10.56 -39.74
C GLY A 174 30.19 9.99 -38.76
N ILE A 175 29.83 9.70 -37.52
CA ILE A 175 30.73 8.99 -36.59
C ILE A 175 30.23 7.54 -36.40
N ASN A 176 31.02 6.59 -36.86
CA ASN A 176 30.73 5.15 -36.68
C ASN A 176 32.02 4.46 -36.15
N PRO A 177 31.97 3.59 -35.13
CA PRO A 177 30.78 3.14 -34.40
C PRO A 177 30.31 4.15 -33.34
N GLU A 178 29.03 4.40 -33.31
CA GLU A 178 28.41 5.24 -32.31
C GLU A 178 28.62 4.63 -30.91
N PRO A 179 29.24 5.35 -29.97
CA PRO A 179 29.05 4.99 -28.57
C PRO A 179 27.55 5.11 -28.27
N VAL A 180 26.98 4.08 -27.66
CA VAL A 180 25.56 4.10 -27.26
C VAL A 180 25.42 5.23 -26.23
N HIS A 181 25.06 6.41 -26.70
CA HIS A 181 24.75 7.53 -25.82
C HIS A 181 23.41 7.27 -25.15
N ARG A 182 23.48 6.97 -23.89
CA ARG A 182 22.31 6.83 -23.03
C ARG A 182 22.16 8.09 -22.21
N PRO A 183 21.30 8.99 -22.64
CA PRO A 183 21.13 10.22 -21.91
C PRO A 183 20.49 9.94 -20.55
N THR A 184 20.98 10.57 -19.53
CA THR A 184 20.24 10.69 -18.29
C THR A 184 19.20 11.77 -18.47
N MET A 185 17.93 11.38 -18.32
CA MET A 185 16.79 12.30 -18.29
C MET A 185 16.60 12.76 -16.85
N ASN A 186 16.52 14.06 -16.64
CA ASN A 186 16.21 14.65 -15.36
C ASN A 186 14.97 15.52 -15.50
N TRP A 187 14.19 15.57 -14.43
CA TRP A 187 13.00 16.41 -14.34
C TRP A 187 12.92 17.04 -12.96
N THR A 188 12.05 18.01 -12.80
CA THR A 188 11.66 18.57 -11.50
C THR A 188 10.16 18.38 -11.30
N HIS A 189 9.77 18.19 -10.07
CA HIS A 189 8.36 18.14 -9.66
C HIS A 189 8.15 19.00 -8.41
N SER A 190 6.91 19.47 -8.21
CA SER A 190 6.62 20.42 -7.13
C SER A 190 6.44 19.79 -5.76
N SER A 191 6.44 18.47 -5.65
CA SER A 191 6.21 17.78 -4.37
C SER A 191 6.82 16.40 -4.34
N SER A 192 7.51 16.13 -3.24
CA SER A 192 8.11 14.82 -2.93
C SER A 192 7.16 13.88 -2.17
N VAL A 193 6.01 14.36 -1.72
CA VAL A 193 5.09 13.58 -0.88
C VAL A 193 4.06 12.89 -1.74
N GLY A 194 3.99 11.56 -1.65
CA GLY A 194 2.97 10.74 -2.33
C GLY A 194 3.33 10.28 -3.75
N ILE A 195 4.53 10.56 -4.25
CA ILE A 195 4.99 9.98 -5.52
C ILE A 195 5.51 8.57 -5.25
N SER A 196 4.78 7.57 -5.74
CA SER A 196 5.17 6.17 -5.61
C SER A 196 6.10 5.71 -6.74
N GLY A 197 6.25 6.50 -7.80
CA GLY A 197 7.13 6.20 -8.92
C GLY A 197 6.86 7.07 -10.14
N TYR A 198 7.63 6.86 -11.16
CA TYR A 198 7.53 7.56 -12.45
C TYR A 198 7.35 6.58 -13.59
N ALA A 199 6.71 7.05 -14.65
CA ALA A 199 6.74 6.41 -15.95
C ALA A 199 7.35 7.39 -16.96
N VAL A 200 8.27 6.91 -17.75
CA VAL A 200 8.89 7.67 -18.85
C VAL A 200 8.46 7.05 -20.15
N GLN A 201 7.93 7.87 -21.04
CA GLN A 201 7.62 7.49 -22.42
C GLN A 201 8.65 8.12 -23.36
N MET A 202 9.15 7.32 -24.28
CA MET A 202 10.07 7.74 -25.32
C MET A 202 9.53 7.26 -26.65
N ASP A 203 9.50 8.13 -27.62
CA ASP A 203 9.05 7.82 -28.97
C ASP A 203 9.82 8.64 -29.98
N THR A 204 9.90 8.14 -31.19
CA THR A 204 10.39 8.86 -32.37
C THR A 204 9.33 9.81 -32.96
N SER A 205 8.07 9.65 -32.53
CA SER A 205 6.92 10.49 -32.92
C SER A 205 6.49 11.40 -31.75
N ASN A 206 6.18 12.66 -32.05
CA ASN A 206 5.64 13.60 -31.06
C ASN A 206 4.25 13.24 -30.53
N SER A 207 3.53 12.35 -31.21
CA SER A 207 2.22 11.86 -30.81
C SER A 207 2.31 10.67 -29.85
N PHE A 208 3.50 10.11 -29.60
CA PHE A 208 3.72 8.94 -28.77
C PHE A 208 2.86 7.74 -29.18
N ASP A 209 2.73 7.51 -30.48
CA ASP A 209 1.89 6.47 -31.06
C ASP A 209 2.63 5.61 -32.11
N SER A 210 3.94 5.75 -32.20
CA SER A 210 4.73 4.93 -33.12
C SER A 210 4.94 3.51 -32.59
N ASN A 211 5.32 2.60 -33.50
CA ASN A 211 5.68 1.24 -33.12
C ASN A 211 7.00 1.15 -32.33
N ASP A 212 7.76 2.25 -32.27
CA ASP A 212 9.04 2.35 -31.57
C ASP A 212 8.86 2.98 -30.18
N MET A 213 7.61 3.23 -29.75
CA MET A 213 7.32 3.79 -28.44
C MET A 213 7.83 2.85 -27.33
N MET A 214 8.59 3.39 -26.41
CA MET A 214 9.08 2.71 -25.24
C MET A 214 8.47 3.34 -23.98
N ILE A 215 7.97 2.51 -23.08
CA ILE A 215 7.44 2.94 -21.78
C ILE A 215 8.25 2.24 -20.68
N GLU A 216 8.93 3.02 -19.87
CA GLU A 216 9.69 2.53 -18.73
C GLU A 216 9.09 3.05 -17.43
N THR A 217 9.06 2.19 -16.42
CA THR A 217 8.50 2.53 -15.11
C THR A 217 9.52 2.35 -14.00
N SER A 218 9.46 3.19 -12.98
CA SER A 218 10.42 3.16 -11.87
C SER A 218 10.38 1.87 -11.03
N TRP A 219 9.28 1.12 -11.10
CA TRP A 219 9.14 -0.17 -10.41
C TRP A 219 9.59 -1.38 -11.23
N SER A 220 9.87 -1.21 -12.50
CA SER A 220 10.31 -2.29 -13.40
C SER A 220 11.73 -2.11 -13.95
N ASN A 221 12.33 -0.93 -13.80
CA ASN A 221 13.62 -0.61 -14.39
C ASN A 221 14.57 0.03 -13.38
N SER A 222 15.75 -0.57 -13.22
CA SER A 222 16.80 -0.10 -12.31
C SER A 222 17.51 1.20 -12.75
N GLY A 223 17.23 1.68 -13.97
CA GLY A 223 17.76 2.95 -14.47
C GLY A 223 17.17 4.18 -13.80
N PHE A 224 16.06 4.04 -13.05
CA PHE A 224 15.48 5.14 -12.29
C PHE A 224 16.25 5.43 -11.01
N ASN A 225 16.52 6.71 -10.78
CA ASN A 225 17.05 7.22 -9.52
C ASN A 225 16.00 8.18 -8.92
N LEU A 226 15.16 7.65 -8.02
CA LEU A 226 14.05 8.39 -7.43
C LEU A 226 14.53 9.53 -6.51
N ALA A 227 15.73 9.42 -5.95
CA ALA A 227 16.29 10.46 -5.08
C ALA A 227 16.72 11.72 -5.85
N ASN A 228 17.00 11.57 -7.15
CA ASN A 228 17.50 12.64 -8.01
C ASN A 228 16.56 12.95 -9.18
N ASP A 229 15.32 12.41 -9.16
CA ASP A 229 14.35 12.59 -10.23
C ASP A 229 14.95 12.36 -11.62
N SER A 230 15.56 11.19 -11.79
CA SER A 230 16.29 10.89 -13.02
C SER A 230 16.09 9.45 -13.49
N PHE A 231 16.25 9.25 -14.77
CA PHE A 231 16.24 7.97 -15.44
C PHE A 231 17.36 7.88 -16.46
N THR A 232 18.10 6.79 -16.41
CA THR A 232 19.10 6.42 -17.44
C THR A 232 18.66 5.09 -18.05
N PRO A 233 18.37 5.02 -19.34
CA PRO A 233 17.97 3.77 -19.98
C PRO A 233 19.02 2.67 -19.76
N THR A 234 18.58 1.49 -19.35
CA THR A 234 19.40 0.29 -19.24
C THR A 234 19.28 -0.57 -20.52
N ASN A 235 20.30 -1.36 -20.84
CA ASN A 235 20.22 -2.27 -22.00
C ASN A 235 19.22 -3.38 -21.75
#